data_501589f19592581e3b11264b6cd9354a
#
_entry.id   501589f19592581e3b11264b6cd9354a
#
_cell.length_a   1.000
_cell.length_b   1.000
_cell.length_c   1.000
_cell.angle_alpha   90.00
_cell.angle_beta   90.00
_cell.angle_gamma   90.00
#
_symmetry.space_group_name_H-M   'P 1'
#
loop_
_entity.id
_entity.type
_entity.pdbx_description
1 polymer ?
#
loop_
_entity_poly.entity_id
_entity_poly.type
_entity_poly.pdbx_seq_one_letter_code
_entity_poly.pdbx_strand_id
1 'polypeptide(L)'
;MITTVINLIGSPGTGKSTIASELFAKMKWQGFDVELVSEYAKELVWEQRQETFKNELYIFAKQQHRLFRLNGKVDYIITDRPLILSVFYNNKYGDGSENFKNIVFEEIEKFNNIDIFLNRTKPYVTKGRNETEEESKAFADEILKLVRDYNKDCVVLDAVANETSNEIINILNDITI
;
A
#
# COMPACT_ATOMS: atom_id res chain seq x y z
N MET A 1 -5.79 -15.03 16.28
CA MET A 1 -5.00 -13.78 16.20
C MET A 1 -5.38 -13.09 14.89
N ILE A 2 -5.60 -11.78 14.88
CA ILE A 2 -5.85 -11.01 13.65
C ILE A 2 -4.52 -10.31 13.32
N THR A 3 -4.02 -10.51 12.11
CA THR A 3 -2.77 -9.87 11.67
C THR A 3 -2.97 -8.37 11.43
N THR A 4 -2.01 -7.56 11.86
CA THR A 4 -2.00 -6.11 11.59
C THR A 4 -1.28 -5.83 10.27
N VAL A 5 -1.94 -5.13 9.35
CA VAL A 5 -1.37 -4.72 8.06
C VAL A 5 -0.95 -3.25 8.13
N ILE A 6 0.34 -3.02 7.93
CA ILE A 6 0.94 -1.70 7.79
C ILE A 6 0.87 -1.33 6.30
N ASN A 7 -0.08 -0.47 5.98
CA ASN A 7 -0.39 -0.04 4.63
C ASN A 7 0.44 1.20 4.26
N LEU A 8 1.45 1.05 3.41
CA LEU A 8 2.18 2.20 2.86
C LEU A 8 1.46 2.70 1.62
N ILE A 9 0.77 3.81 1.77
CA ILE A 9 -0.10 4.43 0.76
C ILE A 9 0.63 5.61 0.12
N GLY A 10 0.32 5.92 -1.11
CA GLY A 10 0.86 7.09 -1.83
C GLY A 10 0.89 6.87 -3.32
N SER A 11 1.10 7.94 -4.07
CA SER A 11 1.16 7.92 -5.52
C SER A 11 2.40 7.18 -6.06
N PRO A 12 2.44 6.82 -7.34
CA PRO A 12 3.62 6.27 -7.99
C PRO A 12 4.86 7.14 -7.74
N GLY A 13 6.00 6.51 -7.46
CA GLY A 13 7.27 7.23 -7.26
C GLY A 13 7.50 7.83 -5.87
N THR A 14 6.56 7.72 -4.94
CA THR A 14 6.69 8.24 -3.57
C THR A 14 7.85 7.60 -2.78
N GLY A 15 8.16 6.32 -3.04
CA GLY A 15 9.19 5.58 -2.29
C GLY A 15 8.64 4.47 -1.41
N LYS A 16 7.37 4.12 -1.56
CA LYS A 16 6.69 3.06 -0.79
C LYS A 16 7.53 1.78 -0.68
N SER A 17 7.96 1.22 -1.81
CA SER A 17 8.74 -0.03 -1.80
C SER A 17 10.09 0.10 -1.09
N THR A 18 10.71 1.29 -1.13
CA THR A 18 11.97 1.56 -0.43
C THR A 18 11.73 1.59 1.08
N ILE A 19 10.74 2.36 1.53
CA ILE A 19 10.36 2.44 2.95
C ILE A 19 9.86 1.08 3.46
N ALA A 20 9.07 0.35 2.67
CA ALA A 20 8.61 -1.00 3.02
C ALA A 20 9.77 -1.96 3.28
N SER A 21 10.77 -1.98 2.41
CA SER A 21 11.96 -2.83 2.53
C SER A 21 12.81 -2.45 3.74
N GLU A 22 12.98 -1.15 3.98
CA GLU A 22 13.72 -0.64 5.13
C GLU A 22 13.01 -0.95 6.45
N LEU A 23 11.70 -0.69 6.52
CA LEU A 23 10.87 -1.00 7.68
C LEU A 23 10.89 -2.50 7.99
N PHE A 24 10.72 -3.34 6.97
CA PHE A 24 10.78 -4.80 7.10
C PHE A 24 12.11 -5.26 7.71
N ALA A 25 13.24 -4.79 7.16
CA ALA A 25 14.56 -5.13 7.67
C ALA A 25 14.72 -4.71 9.15
N LYS A 26 14.34 -3.49 9.51
CA LYS A 26 14.41 -2.98 10.88
C LYS A 26 13.54 -3.79 11.84
N MET A 27 12.29 -4.07 11.47
CA MET A 27 11.37 -4.85 12.31
C MET A 27 11.88 -6.28 12.52
N LYS A 28 12.40 -6.95 11.47
CA LYS A 28 13.02 -8.29 11.62
C LYS A 28 14.21 -8.26 12.59
N TRP A 29 15.11 -7.28 12.49
CA TRP A 29 16.24 -7.14 13.42
C TRP A 29 15.82 -6.86 14.87
N GLN A 30 14.66 -6.21 15.06
CA GLN A 30 14.09 -5.95 16.39
C GLN A 30 13.28 -7.13 16.93
N GLY A 31 13.14 -8.23 16.17
CA GLY A 31 12.47 -9.45 16.60
C GLY A 31 10.97 -9.48 16.37
N PHE A 32 10.41 -8.55 15.59
CA PHE A 32 8.99 -8.59 15.22
C PHE A 32 8.69 -9.80 14.31
N ASP A 33 7.53 -10.43 14.53
CA ASP A 33 6.99 -11.42 13.60
C ASP A 33 6.25 -10.70 12.48
N VAL A 34 6.98 -10.39 11.40
CA VAL A 34 6.55 -9.53 10.29
C VAL A 34 6.89 -10.13 8.93
N GLU A 35 6.02 -9.96 7.95
CA GLU A 35 6.27 -10.31 6.56
C GLU A 35 6.03 -9.13 5.60
N LEU A 36 6.77 -9.12 4.48
CA LEU A 36 6.66 -8.11 3.43
C LEU A 36 5.84 -8.65 2.26
N VAL A 37 4.75 -7.96 1.92
CA VAL A 37 3.94 -8.25 0.74
C VAL A 37 4.11 -7.14 -0.29
N SER A 38 4.93 -7.41 -1.30
CA SER A 38 5.21 -6.46 -2.38
C SER A 38 4.06 -6.35 -3.39
N GLU A 39 4.07 -5.25 -4.14
CA GLU A 39 3.10 -4.95 -5.19
C GLU A 39 3.12 -5.98 -6.33
N TYR A 40 1.98 -6.64 -6.59
CA TYR A 40 1.82 -7.55 -7.72
C TYR A 40 1.84 -6.83 -9.07
N ALA A 41 1.21 -5.66 -9.16
CA ALA A 41 1.13 -4.91 -10.42
C ALA A 41 2.50 -4.55 -11.00
N LYS A 42 3.54 -4.42 -10.16
CA LYS A 42 4.90 -4.17 -10.60
C LYS A 42 5.49 -5.32 -11.43
N GLU A 43 5.10 -6.56 -11.16
CA GLU A 43 5.51 -7.73 -11.96
C GLU A 43 4.97 -7.59 -13.39
N LEU A 44 3.72 -7.13 -13.55
CA LEU A 44 3.09 -6.93 -14.86
C LEU A 44 3.80 -5.86 -15.70
N VAL A 45 4.37 -4.83 -15.05
CA VAL A 45 5.19 -3.81 -15.76
C VAL A 45 6.44 -4.45 -16.37
N TRP A 46 7.15 -5.26 -15.60
CA TRP A 46 8.36 -5.93 -16.08
C TRP A 46 8.06 -7.02 -17.14
N GLU A 47 6.91 -7.68 -17.04
CA GLU A 47 6.42 -8.65 -18.02
C GLU A 47 5.82 -8.00 -19.28
N GLN A 48 5.71 -6.65 -19.32
CA GLN A 48 5.09 -5.88 -20.40
C GLN A 48 3.63 -6.27 -20.69
N ARG A 49 2.89 -6.68 -19.65
CA ARG A 49 1.49 -7.14 -19.74
C ARG A 49 0.51 -5.99 -19.59
N GLN A 50 0.59 -4.99 -20.45
CA GLN A 50 -0.20 -3.74 -20.35
C GLN A 50 -1.71 -3.97 -20.35
N GLU A 51 -2.22 -4.94 -21.13
CA GLU A 51 -3.67 -5.23 -21.16
C GLU A 51 -4.21 -5.74 -19.83
N THR A 52 -3.37 -6.38 -19.01
CA THR A 52 -3.77 -6.88 -17.68
C THR A 52 -4.10 -5.76 -16.70
N PHE A 53 -3.52 -4.55 -16.88
CA PHE A 53 -3.86 -3.37 -16.05
C PHE A 53 -5.30 -2.90 -16.20
N LYS A 54 -5.98 -3.26 -17.28
CA LYS A 54 -7.41 -2.98 -17.49
C LYS A 54 -8.32 -3.88 -16.64
N ASN A 55 -7.76 -4.93 -16.03
CA ASN A 55 -8.49 -5.88 -15.18
C ASN A 55 -8.09 -5.72 -13.71
N GLU A 56 -8.55 -4.64 -13.08
CA GLU A 56 -8.21 -4.36 -11.67
C GLU A 56 -8.75 -5.45 -10.72
N LEU A 57 -9.85 -6.11 -11.05
CA LEU A 57 -10.36 -7.25 -10.28
C LEU A 57 -9.33 -8.39 -10.18
N TYR A 58 -8.64 -8.70 -11.26
CA TYR A 58 -7.58 -9.70 -11.27
C TYR A 58 -6.37 -9.26 -10.43
N ILE A 59 -5.95 -7.99 -10.56
CA ILE A 59 -4.83 -7.43 -9.80
C ILE A 59 -5.16 -7.42 -8.30
N PHE A 60 -6.37 -6.98 -7.95
CA PHE A 60 -6.88 -7.02 -6.58
C PHE A 60 -6.85 -8.44 -6.00
N ALA A 61 -7.42 -9.43 -6.72
CA ALA A 61 -7.46 -10.81 -6.24
C ALA A 61 -6.06 -11.38 -5.99
N LYS A 62 -5.07 -11.04 -6.83
CA LYS A 62 -3.67 -11.44 -6.64
C LYS A 62 -3.04 -10.79 -5.41
N GLN A 63 -3.27 -9.50 -5.21
CA GLN A 63 -2.76 -8.78 -4.05
C GLN A 63 -3.43 -9.24 -2.76
N GLN A 64 -4.76 -9.39 -2.77
CA GLN A 64 -5.54 -9.90 -1.64
C GLN A 64 -5.05 -11.30 -1.22
N HIS A 65 -4.85 -12.22 -2.18
CA HIS A 65 -4.36 -13.56 -1.88
C HIS A 65 -2.98 -13.54 -1.19
N ARG A 66 -2.10 -12.60 -1.56
CA ARG A 66 -0.79 -12.44 -0.92
C ARG A 66 -0.90 -12.05 0.56
N LEU A 67 -1.87 -11.21 0.91
CA LEU A 67 -2.17 -10.84 2.30
C LEU A 67 -2.88 -11.99 3.03
N PHE A 68 -3.92 -12.56 2.41
CA PHE A 68 -4.77 -13.61 2.98
C PHE A 68 -3.97 -14.82 3.49
N ARG A 69 -2.98 -15.28 2.72
CA ARG A 69 -2.16 -16.44 3.09
C ARG A 69 -1.34 -16.24 4.37
N LEU A 70 -1.14 -15.01 4.83
CA LEU A 70 -0.38 -14.64 6.02
C LEU A 70 -1.28 -14.26 7.20
N ASN A 71 -2.57 -14.00 6.95
CA ASN A 71 -3.52 -13.61 8.00
C ASN A 71 -3.62 -14.69 9.09
N GLY A 72 -3.45 -14.28 10.34
CA GLY A 72 -3.45 -15.15 11.51
C GLY A 72 -2.17 -15.98 11.69
N LYS A 73 -1.14 -15.80 10.85
CA LYS A 73 0.13 -16.55 10.91
C LYS A 73 1.33 -15.70 11.31
N VAL A 74 1.22 -14.39 11.17
CA VAL A 74 2.23 -13.41 11.59
C VAL A 74 1.54 -12.25 12.29
N ASP A 75 2.27 -11.54 13.15
CA ASP A 75 1.72 -10.39 13.86
C ASP A 75 1.51 -9.21 12.92
N TYR A 76 2.46 -8.98 11.99
CA TYR A 76 2.48 -7.84 11.09
C TYR A 76 2.69 -8.23 9.64
N ILE A 77 2.03 -7.51 8.74
CA ILE A 77 2.32 -7.49 7.31
C ILE A 77 2.63 -6.06 6.91
N ILE A 78 3.72 -5.82 6.20
CA ILE A 78 4.00 -4.55 5.53
C ILE A 78 3.61 -4.71 4.07
N THR A 79 2.85 -3.76 3.51
CA THR A 79 2.57 -3.76 2.07
C THR A 79 2.77 -2.39 1.44
N ASP A 80 3.39 -2.36 0.26
CA ASP A 80 3.55 -1.17 -0.58
C ASP A 80 2.46 -1.07 -1.67
N ARG A 81 1.48 -1.98 -1.63
CA ARG A 81 0.26 -1.98 -2.45
C ARG A 81 -0.96 -2.33 -1.57
N PRO A 82 -1.42 -1.42 -0.72
CA PRO A 82 -2.64 -1.59 0.07
C PRO A 82 -3.86 -1.87 -0.81
N LEU A 83 -4.78 -2.69 -0.30
CA LEU A 83 -5.99 -3.09 -1.06
C LEU A 83 -6.84 -1.90 -1.47
N ILE A 84 -6.90 -0.84 -0.66
CA ILE A 84 -7.68 0.37 -0.95
C ILE A 84 -7.28 1.03 -2.27
N LEU A 85 -6.01 0.90 -2.70
CA LEU A 85 -5.54 1.43 -3.98
C LEU A 85 -6.24 0.78 -5.17
N SER A 86 -6.81 -0.42 -5.01
CA SER A 86 -7.60 -1.06 -6.07
C SER A 86 -8.90 -0.30 -6.35
N VAL A 87 -9.50 0.35 -5.35
CA VAL A 87 -10.63 1.26 -5.56
C VAL A 87 -10.21 2.43 -6.43
N PHE A 88 -9.08 3.07 -6.12
CA PHE A 88 -8.57 4.19 -6.90
C PHE A 88 -8.31 3.80 -8.36
N TYR A 89 -7.58 2.69 -8.58
CA TYR A 89 -7.23 2.27 -9.94
C TYR A 89 -8.42 1.74 -10.73
N ASN A 90 -9.41 1.10 -10.08
CA ASN A 90 -10.65 0.71 -10.74
C ASN A 90 -11.48 1.93 -11.19
N ASN A 91 -11.51 2.98 -10.37
CA ASN A 91 -12.16 4.25 -10.76
C ASN A 91 -11.43 4.94 -11.92
N LYS A 92 -10.11 4.79 -12.00
CA LYS A 92 -9.27 5.47 -13.00
C LYS A 92 -9.21 4.74 -14.33
N TYR A 93 -9.13 3.41 -14.31
CA TYR A 93 -8.84 2.57 -15.49
C TYR A 93 -9.86 1.46 -15.73
N GLY A 94 -10.74 1.19 -14.77
CA GLY A 94 -11.79 0.18 -14.83
C GLY A 94 -13.19 0.77 -15.04
N ASP A 95 -14.20 0.10 -14.49
CA ASP A 95 -15.61 0.47 -14.61
C ASP A 95 -16.12 1.35 -13.45
N GLY A 96 -15.33 1.59 -12.42
CA GLY A 96 -15.72 2.36 -11.23
C GLY A 96 -16.86 1.73 -10.43
N SER A 97 -17.02 0.40 -10.49
CA SER A 97 -18.14 -0.32 -9.88
C SER A 97 -18.17 -0.16 -8.35
N GLU A 98 -19.31 0.29 -7.80
CA GLU A 98 -19.53 0.34 -6.35
C GLU A 98 -19.53 -1.06 -5.72
N ASN A 99 -19.95 -2.09 -6.43
CA ASN A 99 -19.89 -3.47 -5.94
C ASN A 99 -18.43 -3.92 -5.74
N PHE A 100 -17.54 -3.57 -6.67
CA PHE A 100 -16.11 -3.84 -6.52
C PHE A 100 -15.53 -3.09 -5.33
N LYS A 101 -15.85 -1.82 -5.16
CA LYS A 101 -15.41 -1.01 -4.02
C LYS A 101 -15.85 -1.64 -2.69
N ASN A 102 -17.12 -2.10 -2.59
CA ASN A 102 -17.63 -2.75 -1.39
C ASN A 102 -16.87 -4.05 -1.08
N ILE A 103 -16.58 -4.88 -2.09
CA ILE A 103 -15.76 -6.09 -1.93
C ILE A 103 -14.36 -5.72 -1.39
N VAL A 104 -13.72 -4.68 -1.93
CA VAL A 104 -12.41 -4.23 -1.46
C VAL A 104 -12.47 -3.83 0.02
N PHE A 105 -13.49 -3.08 0.43
CA PHE A 105 -13.64 -2.65 1.82
C PHE A 105 -13.90 -3.84 2.76
N GLU A 106 -14.77 -4.79 2.37
CA GLU A 106 -15.01 -6.02 3.14
C GLU A 106 -13.71 -6.84 3.33
N GLU A 107 -12.83 -6.88 2.32
CA GLU A 107 -11.54 -7.59 2.42
C GLU A 107 -10.54 -6.84 3.32
N ILE A 108 -10.56 -5.52 3.33
CA ILE A 108 -9.72 -4.69 4.22
C ILE A 108 -10.10 -4.93 5.69
N GLU A 109 -11.40 -5.02 6.00
CA GLU A 109 -11.92 -5.19 7.37
C GLU A 109 -11.56 -6.55 8.01
N LYS A 110 -11.02 -7.50 7.24
CA LYS A 110 -10.53 -8.78 7.77
C LYS A 110 -9.19 -8.69 8.50
N PHE A 111 -8.57 -7.52 8.49
CA PHE A 111 -7.27 -7.23 9.11
C PHE A 111 -7.40 -6.05 10.08
N ASN A 112 -6.48 -5.96 11.03
CA ASN A 112 -6.20 -4.69 11.67
C ASN A 112 -5.37 -3.84 10.71
N ASN A 113 -5.76 -2.60 10.47
CA ASN A 113 -5.09 -1.76 9.48
C ASN A 113 -4.46 -0.53 10.13
N ILE A 114 -3.21 -0.27 9.77
CA ILE A 114 -2.48 0.97 10.06
C ILE A 114 -2.17 1.61 8.73
N ASP A 115 -2.88 2.69 8.41
CA ASP A 115 -2.77 3.38 7.13
C ASP A 115 -1.80 4.55 7.25
N ILE A 116 -0.73 4.50 6.45
CA ILE A 116 0.32 5.51 6.41
C ILE A 116 0.42 6.05 5.00
N PHE A 117 -0.02 7.29 4.82
CA PHE A 117 0.14 8.00 3.57
C PHE A 117 1.50 8.68 3.51
N LEU A 118 2.25 8.41 2.46
CA LEU A 118 3.59 8.93 2.24
C LEU A 118 3.58 10.08 1.25
N ASN A 119 4.10 11.24 1.65
CA ASN A 119 4.40 12.35 0.76
C ASN A 119 5.74 12.09 0.05
N ARG A 120 5.80 12.42 -1.23
CA ARG A 120 7.04 12.29 -2.00
C ARG A 120 7.99 13.46 -1.71
N THR A 121 9.19 13.13 -1.25
CA THR A 121 10.25 14.12 -0.95
C THR A 121 11.40 14.11 -1.96
N LYS A 122 11.45 13.09 -2.84
CA LYS A 122 12.52 12.90 -3.82
C LYS A 122 12.06 13.15 -5.25
N PRO A 123 12.99 13.43 -6.18
CA PRO A 123 12.69 13.56 -7.61
C PRO A 123 11.99 12.32 -8.17
N TYR A 124 11.09 12.55 -9.13
CA TYR A 124 10.38 11.46 -9.80
C TYR A 124 11.31 10.70 -10.75
N VAL A 125 11.21 9.38 -10.74
CA VAL A 125 11.95 8.48 -11.63
C VAL A 125 10.94 7.70 -12.46
N THR A 126 10.98 7.82 -13.77
CA THR A 126 10.02 7.18 -14.70
C THR A 126 10.24 5.69 -14.92
N LYS A 127 11.48 5.19 -14.72
CA LYS A 127 11.83 3.78 -14.97
C LYS A 127 10.98 2.83 -14.12
N GLY A 128 10.29 1.90 -14.78
CA GLY A 128 9.43 0.91 -14.13
C GLY A 128 8.06 1.46 -13.69
N ARG A 129 7.58 2.53 -14.34
CA ARG A 129 6.27 3.15 -14.10
C ARG A 129 5.56 3.46 -15.41
N ASN A 130 4.24 3.49 -15.36
CA ASN A 130 3.39 3.84 -16.48
C ASN A 130 2.99 5.33 -16.44
N GLU A 131 3.00 5.94 -15.25
CA GLU A 131 2.53 7.30 -15.01
C GLU A 131 3.64 8.33 -15.19
N THR A 132 3.27 9.54 -15.61
CA THR A 132 4.12 10.73 -15.60
C THR A 132 4.26 11.34 -14.21
N GLU A 133 5.15 12.32 -14.03
CA GLU A 133 5.29 13.05 -12.76
C GLU A 133 4.04 13.87 -12.44
N GLU A 134 3.42 14.50 -13.43
CA GLU A 134 2.21 15.31 -13.30
C GLU A 134 1.03 14.43 -12.87
N GLU A 135 0.85 13.29 -13.52
CA GLU A 135 -0.17 12.30 -13.13
C GLU A 135 0.06 11.79 -11.70
N SER A 136 1.30 11.49 -11.34
CA SER A 136 1.64 11.06 -9.98
C SER A 136 1.29 12.12 -8.94
N LYS A 137 1.49 13.41 -9.23
CA LYS A 137 1.09 14.51 -8.32
C LYS A 137 -0.43 14.58 -8.16
N ALA A 138 -1.17 14.54 -9.27
CA ALA A 138 -2.64 14.55 -9.24
C ALA A 138 -3.20 13.34 -8.48
N PHE A 139 -2.60 12.16 -8.66
CA PHE A 139 -3.01 10.93 -7.96
C PHE A 139 -2.79 11.03 -6.44
N ALA A 140 -1.78 11.75 -5.98
CA ALA A 140 -1.52 11.89 -4.55
C ALA A 140 -2.72 12.48 -3.81
N ASP A 141 -3.31 13.57 -4.33
CA ASP A 141 -4.46 14.24 -3.73
C ASP A 141 -5.72 13.36 -3.79
N GLU A 142 -5.97 12.71 -4.93
CA GLU A 142 -7.11 11.81 -5.11
C GLU A 142 -7.04 10.60 -4.18
N ILE A 143 -5.86 9.98 -4.04
CA ILE A 143 -5.63 8.82 -3.16
C ILE A 143 -5.76 9.24 -1.69
N LEU A 144 -5.17 10.37 -1.28
CA LEU A 144 -5.27 10.84 0.10
C LEU A 144 -6.71 11.11 0.48
N LYS A 145 -7.50 11.72 -0.44
CA LYS A 145 -8.93 11.93 -0.23
C LYS A 145 -9.66 10.60 -0.04
N LEU A 146 -9.48 9.65 -0.95
CA LEU A 146 -10.11 8.33 -0.87
C LEU A 146 -9.82 7.64 0.48
N VAL A 147 -8.55 7.66 0.90
CA VAL A 147 -8.13 7.01 2.14
C VAL A 147 -8.75 7.70 3.35
N ARG A 148 -8.76 9.03 3.41
CA ARG A 148 -9.36 9.79 4.52
C ARG A 148 -10.89 9.66 4.58
N ASP A 149 -11.54 9.52 3.44
CA ASP A 149 -12.99 9.25 3.38
C ASP A 149 -13.31 7.86 3.96
N TYR A 150 -12.40 6.89 3.81
CA TYR A 150 -12.52 5.55 4.36
C TYR A 150 -12.03 5.46 5.82
N ASN A 151 -10.83 5.96 6.09
CA ASN A 151 -10.19 5.94 7.42
C ASN A 151 -9.63 7.32 7.77
N LYS A 152 -10.28 7.99 8.73
CA LYS A 152 -9.89 9.34 9.19
C LYS A 152 -8.59 9.36 9.97
N ASP A 153 -8.19 8.21 10.54
CA ASP A 153 -6.99 8.08 11.38
C ASP A 153 -5.73 7.78 10.56
N CYS A 154 -5.82 7.91 9.22
CA CYS A 154 -4.66 7.76 8.34
C CYS A 154 -3.56 8.77 8.70
N VAL A 155 -2.38 8.24 9.06
CA VAL A 155 -1.20 9.04 9.37
C VAL A 155 -0.54 9.52 8.08
N VAL A 156 -0.10 10.78 8.03
CA VAL A 156 0.59 11.35 6.87
C VAL A 156 2.04 11.63 7.25
N LEU A 157 3.00 11.00 6.54
CA LEU A 157 4.43 11.15 6.75
C LEU A 157 5.14 11.53 5.46
N ASP A 158 6.28 12.19 5.59
CA ASP A 158 7.20 12.42 4.47
C ASP A 158 8.06 11.18 4.22
N ALA A 159 8.25 10.79 2.95
CA ALA A 159 9.04 9.62 2.59
C ALA A 159 10.55 9.91 2.66
N VAL A 160 11.12 9.87 3.85
CA VAL A 160 12.54 10.12 4.14
C VAL A 160 13.20 8.84 4.64
N ALA A 161 14.34 8.47 4.04
CA ALA A 161 15.09 7.28 4.44
C ALA A 161 15.50 7.35 5.93
N ASN A 162 15.43 6.23 6.61
CA ASN A 162 15.64 6.03 8.04
C ASN A 162 14.67 6.75 8.98
N GLU A 163 14.21 7.95 8.66
CA GLU A 163 13.28 8.72 9.51
C GLU A 163 11.90 8.09 9.50
N THR A 164 11.31 7.93 8.33
CA THR A 164 9.94 7.39 8.17
C THR A 164 9.79 6.00 8.78
N SER A 165 10.73 5.09 8.54
CA SER A 165 10.66 3.75 9.10
C SER A 165 10.79 3.72 10.62
N ASN A 166 11.61 4.62 11.22
CA ASN A 166 11.71 4.77 12.67
C ASN A 166 10.41 5.34 13.27
N GLU A 167 9.82 6.34 12.60
CA GLU A 167 8.54 6.93 13.04
C GLU A 167 7.42 5.91 13.02
N ILE A 168 7.34 5.06 11.98
CA ILE A 168 6.37 3.97 11.92
C ILE A 168 6.57 2.99 13.09
N ILE A 169 7.80 2.61 13.41
CA ILE A 169 8.08 1.71 14.54
C ILE A 169 7.65 2.36 15.86
N ASN A 170 7.86 3.66 16.04
CA ASN A 170 7.39 4.37 17.24
C ASN A 170 5.86 4.34 17.34
N ILE A 171 5.15 4.60 16.24
CA ILE A 171 3.68 4.48 16.19
C ILE A 171 3.21 3.09 16.61
N LEU A 172 3.88 2.03 16.14
CA LEU A 172 3.54 0.65 16.52
C LEU A 172 3.72 0.41 18.01
N ASN A 173 4.80 0.91 18.60
CA ASN A 173 5.07 0.76 20.03
C ASN A 173 4.03 1.48 20.87
N ASP A 174 3.56 2.66 20.44
CA ASP A 174 2.53 3.44 21.15
C ASP A 174 1.14 2.77 21.13
N ILE A 175 0.84 2.00 20.07
CA ILE A 175 -0.44 1.27 19.94
C ILE A 175 -0.42 -0.05 20.75
N THR A 176 0.75 -0.62 21.01
CA THR A 176 0.90 -1.94 21.65
C THR A 176 0.93 -1.87 23.18
N ILE A 177 0.94 -0.67 23.78
CA ILE A 177 0.85 -0.40 25.21
C ILE A 177 -0.61 -0.21 25.62
#